data_1965c94f8bb418f0f6c91560640f8cbb
#
_entry.id   1965c94f8bb418f0f6c91560640f8cbb
#
_cell.length_a   1.000
_cell.length_b   1.000
_cell.length_c   1.000
_cell.angle_alpha   90.00
_cell.angle_beta   90.00
_cell.angle_gamma   90.00
#
_symmetry.space_group_name_H-M   'P 1'
#
loop_
_entity.id
_entity.type
_entity.pdbx_description
1 polymer ?
#
loop_
_entity_poly.entity_id
_entity_poly.type
_entity_poly.pdbx_seq_one_letter_code
_entity_poly.pdbx_strand_id
1 'polypeptide(L)'
;QPVKVDVTGLTANTDYFYRVSDANNTKLGGKFSTAAALGTKTGLKFGVAGDWRGELAPYPAIANADTANLKFFVELGDTIYGDVASPAVKNPDGTEKSQAMTLADYRAKNSEVYSSRYGQNTWGDLRASTSILATIDDHEVTNDFAGGQNLATTSAASQALYGASSGLINDSPLYENGLQAFQEFNPIRDLTYSTPGDARTDGERKLY
;
A
#
# COMPACT_ATOMS: atom_id res chain seq x y z
N GLN A 1 -0.51 -13.43 2.75
CA GLN A 1 0.55 -12.44 2.52
C GLN A 1 0.84 -12.39 1.03
N PRO A 2 0.92 -11.20 0.41
CA PRO A 2 1.29 -11.06 -0.99
C PRO A 2 2.67 -11.62 -1.29
N VAL A 3 2.87 -12.10 -2.52
CA VAL A 3 4.17 -12.59 -3.01
C VAL A 3 4.69 -11.58 -4.02
N LYS A 4 5.94 -11.17 -3.87
CA LYS A 4 6.63 -10.26 -4.78
C LYS A 4 7.68 -11.02 -5.59
N VAL A 5 7.79 -10.69 -6.86
CA VAL A 5 8.78 -11.28 -7.77
C VAL A 5 9.47 -10.14 -8.53
N ASP A 6 10.78 -10.07 -8.41
CA ASP A 6 11.59 -9.16 -9.21
C ASP A 6 11.75 -9.72 -10.63
N VAL A 7 11.29 -8.97 -11.62
CA VAL A 7 11.47 -9.29 -13.03
C VAL A 7 12.50 -8.36 -13.66
N THR A 8 13.58 -8.91 -14.16
CA THR A 8 14.71 -8.16 -14.71
C THR A 8 14.93 -8.44 -16.19
N GLY A 9 15.81 -7.69 -16.86
CA GLY A 9 16.13 -7.88 -18.26
C GLY A 9 15.04 -7.43 -19.24
N LEU A 10 14.14 -6.56 -18.79
CA LEU A 10 13.03 -6.06 -19.60
C LEU A 10 13.51 -4.99 -20.59
N THR A 11 12.91 -4.97 -21.77
CA THR A 11 13.13 -3.95 -22.79
C THR A 11 12.33 -2.71 -22.47
N ALA A 12 12.90 -1.52 -22.64
CA ALA A 12 12.21 -0.25 -22.45
C ALA A 12 11.04 -0.07 -23.44
N ASN A 13 10.01 0.68 -23.04
CA ASN A 13 8.81 1.01 -23.80
C ASN A 13 8.12 -0.22 -24.42
N THR A 14 8.02 -1.30 -23.67
CA THR A 14 7.49 -2.58 -24.11
C THR A 14 6.35 -3.03 -23.20
N ASP A 15 5.28 -3.55 -23.81
CA ASP A 15 4.16 -4.14 -23.08
C ASP A 15 4.48 -5.61 -22.77
N TYR A 16 4.32 -5.98 -21.50
CA TYR A 16 4.50 -7.34 -21.00
C TYR A 16 3.21 -7.88 -20.43
N PHE A 17 3.02 -9.19 -20.61
CA PHE A 17 1.91 -9.94 -20.04
C PHE A 17 2.46 -10.96 -19.06
N TYR A 18 1.78 -11.13 -17.93
CA TYR A 18 2.15 -12.13 -16.94
C TYR A 18 0.96 -13.01 -16.60
N ARG A 19 1.26 -14.17 -16.06
CA ARG A 19 0.28 -15.09 -15.52
C ARG A 19 0.80 -15.66 -14.20
N VAL A 20 -0.02 -15.58 -13.17
CA VAL A 20 0.22 -16.21 -11.87
C VAL A 20 -0.66 -17.45 -11.76
N SER A 21 -0.13 -18.52 -11.22
CA SER A 21 -0.88 -19.75 -10.92
C SER A 21 -0.65 -20.13 -9.47
N ASP A 22 -1.70 -20.48 -8.75
CA ASP A 22 -1.61 -21.01 -7.40
C ASP A 22 -1.47 -22.54 -7.36
N ALA A 23 -1.38 -23.12 -6.15
CA ALA A 23 -1.29 -24.56 -5.96
C ALA A 23 -2.54 -25.33 -6.44
N ASN A 24 -3.69 -24.65 -6.53
CA ASN A 24 -4.94 -25.21 -7.02
C ASN A 24 -5.10 -25.05 -8.55
N ASN A 25 -4.06 -24.57 -9.23
CA ASN A 25 -4.06 -24.27 -10.66
C ASN A 25 -5.06 -23.15 -11.05
N THR A 26 -5.48 -22.30 -10.11
CA THR A 26 -6.18 -21.06 -10.41
C THR A 26 -5.21 -20.12 -11.13
N LYS A 27 -5.65 -19.49 -12.21
CA LYS A 27 -4.78 -18.65 -13.05
C LYS A 27 -5.33 -17.24 -13.10
N LEU A 28 -4.47 -16.27 -12.80
CA LEU A 28 -4.74 -14.85 -12.99
C LEU A 28 -3.70 -14.27 -13.95
N GLY A 29 -4.15 -13.46 -14.87
CA GLY A 29 -3.29 -12.76 -15.83
C GLY A 29 -3.32 -11.27 -15.59
N GLY A 30 -2.25 -10.61 -16.03
CA GLY A 30 -2.17 -9.17 -16.06
C GLY A 30 -1.17 -8.68 -17.10
N LYS A 31 -1.07 -7.36 -17.20
CA LYS A 31 -0.13 -6.68 -18.12
C LYS A 31 0.46 -5.45 -17.44
N PHE A 32 1.61 -5.05 -17.92
CA PHE A 32 2.22 -3.77 -17.58
C PHE A 32 3.09 -3.29 -18.74
N SER A 33 3.40 -2.01 -18.77
CA SER A 33 4.35 -1.43 -19.72
C SER A 33 5.59 -0.96 -19.01
N THR A 34 6.77 -1.22 -19.59
CA THR A 34 8.00 -0.62 -19.11
C THR A 34 8.09 0.86 -19.53
N ALA A 35 8.77 1.65 -18.73
CA ALA A 35 9.04 3.04 -19.06
C ALA A 35 9.89 3.17 -20.34
N ALA A 36 9.79 4.30 -21.03
CA ALA A 36 10.69 4.61 -22.13
C ALA A 36 12.14 4.75 -21.62
N ALA A 37 13.10 4.51 -22.50
CA ALA A 37 14.50 4.70 -22.17
C ALA A 37 14.79 6.17 -21.81
N LEU A 38 15.74 6.39 -20.92
CA LEU A 38 16.16 7.73 -20.51
C LEU A 38 16.50 8.59 -21.72
N GLY A 39 16.05 9.84 -21.71
CA GLY A 39 16.26 10.78 -22.81
C GLY A 39 15.28 10.63 -23.98
N THR A 40 14.44 9.60 -24.02
CA THR A 40 13.42 9.43 -25.04
C THR A 40 12.16 10.25 -24.71
N LYS A 41 11.69 11.03 -25.68
CA LYS A 41 10.42 11.75 -25.58
C LYS A 41 9.30 10.91 -26.13
N THR A 42 8.32 10.54 -25.30
CA THR A 42 7.13 9.79 -25.69
C THR A 42 5.89 10.47 -25.14
N GLY A 43 4.75 10.25 -25.77
CA GLY A 43 3.46 10.59 -25.17
C GLY A 43 3.22 9.80 -23.89
N LEU A 44 2.63 10.44 -22.88
CA LEU A 44 2.36 9.84 -21.59
C LEU A 44 0.87 9.96 -21.26
N LYS A 45 0.24 8.81 -20.93
CA LYS A 45 -1.11 8.73 -20.40
C LYS A 45 -1.05 7.97 -19.08
N PHE A 46 -1.42 8.60 -18.00
CA PHE A 46 -1.39 8.00 -16.66
C PHE A 46 -2.63 8.39 -15.87
N GLY A 47 -2.94 7.62 -14.83
CA GLY A 47 -3.96 7.94 -13.85
C GLY A 47 -3.34 8.36 -12.53
N VAL A 48 -4.08 9.13 -11.74
CA VAL A 48 -3.70 9.58 -10.40
C VAL A 48 -4.94 9.60 -9.52
N ALA A 49 -4.88 9.02 -8.35
CA ALA A 49 -5.90 9.19 -7.30
C ALA A 49 -5.36 8.78 -5.93
N GLY A 50 -6.07 9.16 -4.87
CA GLY A 50 -5.88 8.79 -3.48
C GLY A 50 -7.23 8.60 -2.78
N ASP A 51 -7.22 8.43 -1.45
CA ASP A 51 -8.41 8.40 -0.58
C ASP A 51 -9.40 7.26 -0.92
N TRP A 52 -8.93 6.03 -0.93
CA TRP A 52 -9.73 4.90 -1.41
C TRP A 52 -10.67 4.30 -0.37
N ARG A 53 -10.19 4.02 0.85
CA ARG A 53 -10.92 3.36 1.92
C ARG A 53 -11.47 1.98 1.53
N GLY A 54 -10.89 0.91 2.08
CA GLY A 54 -11.20 -0.47 1.69
C GLY A 54 -12.66 -0.85 1.84
N GLU A 55 -13.34 -0.35 2.87
CA GLU A 55 -14.76 -0.62 3.11
C GLU A 55 -15.69 -0.02 2.03
N LEU A 56 -15.21 0.90 1.22
CA LEU A 56 -15.97 1.49 0.10
C LEU A 56 -15.80 0.73 -1.22
N ALA A 57 -14.97 -0.32 -1.26
CA ALA A 57 -14.84 -1.15 -2.47
C ALA A 57 -16.21 -1.73 -2.91
N PRO A 58 -16.45 -1.92 -4.21
CA PRO A 58 -15.60 -1.57 -5.33
C PRO A 58 -15.62 -0.07 -5.60
N TYR A 59 -14.67 0.43 -6.40
CA TYR A 59 -14.56 1.87 -6.70
C TYR A 59 -15.10 2.18 -8.10
N PRO A 60 -16.37 2.59 -8.24
CA PRO A 60 -16.98 2.82 -9.57
C PRO A 60 -16.26 3.88 -10.40
N ALA A 61 -15.60 4.85 -9.75
CA ALA A 61 -14.86 5.91 -10.43
C ALA A 61 -13.71 5.40 -11.31
N ILE A 62 -13.17 4.21 -11.03
CA ILE A 62 -12.10 3.59 -11.81
C ILE A 62 -12.56 2.36 -12.60
N ALA A 63 -13.86 2.11 -12.73
CA ALA A 63 -14.38 0.89 -13.36
C ALA A 63 -13.91 0.67 -14.81
N ASN A 64 -13.47 1.74 -15.50
CA ASN A 64 -12.94 1.64 -16.87
C ASN A 64 -11.44 2.00 -16.97
N ALA A 65 -10.74 2.09 -15.85
CA ALA A 65 -9.32 2.46 -15.86
C ALA A 65 -8.44 1.36 -16.45
N ASP A 66 -8.84 0.10 -16.30
CA ASP A 66 -8.20 -1.10 -16.87
C ASP A 66 -8.15 -1.08 -18.39
N THR A 67 -9.13 -0.46 -19.06
CA THR A 67 -9.23 -0.34 -20.52
C THR A 67 -8.68 0.96 -21.07
N ALA A 68 -8.26 1.88 -20.20
CA ALA A 68 -7.81 3.21 -20.57
C ALA A 68 -6.42 3.27 -21.22
N ASN A 69 -5.70 2.15 -21.30
CA ASN A 69 -4.32 2.05 -21.80
C ASN A 69 -3.37 3.00 -21.11
N LEU A 70 -3.40 3.00 -19.78
CA LEU A 70 -2.50 3.79 -18.95
C LEU A 70 -1.08 3.20 -19.01
N LYS A 71 -0.08 4.06 -19.04
CA LYS A 71 1.32 3.64 -18.89
C LYS A 71 1.67 3.32 -17.44
N PHE A 72 1.07 4.03 -16.51
CA PHE A 72 1.11 3.76 -15.08
C PHE A 72 -0.06 4.45 -14.37
N PHE A 73 -0.28 4.08 -13.12
CA PHE A 73 -1.21 4.74 -12.22
C PHE A 73 -0.47 5.12 -10.93
N VAL A 74 -0.73 6.32 -10.42
CA VAL A 74 -0.15 6.83 -9.16
C VAL A 74 -1.20 6.76 -8.08
N GLU A 75 -0.92 6.00 -7.04
CA GLU A 75 -1.67 5.94 -5.79
C GLU A 75 -1.04 6.93 -4.81
N LEU A 76 -1.77 7.99 -4.47
CA LEU A 76 -1.27 9.10 -3.66
C LEU A 76 -1.33 8.86 -2.15
N GLY A 77 -1.59 7.65 -1.73
CA GLY A 77 -1.80 7.28 -0.33
C GLY A 77 -3.28 7.19 0.01
N ASP A 78 -3.56 6.98 1.29
CA ASP A 78 -4.89 6.71 1.83
C ASP A 78 -5.61 5.57 1.09
N THR A 79 -4.83 4.58 0.69
CA THR A 79 -5.35 3.35 0.10
C THR A 79 -6.19 2.59 1.12
N ILE A 80 -5.77 2.65 2.38
CA ILE A 80 -6.52 2.16 3.54
C ILE A 80 -6.71 3.30 4.53
N TYR A 81 -7.66 3.12 5.44
CA TYR A 81 -7.85 3.97 6.61
C TYR A 81 -7.67 3.10 7.85
N GLY A 82 -6.45 3.10 8.39
CA GLY A 82 -6.07 2.30 9.56
C GLY A 82 -6.87 2.68 10.80
N ASP A 83 -7.27 3.93 10.89
CA ASP A 83 -7.98 4.57 12.00
C ASP A 83 -9.50 4.70 11.80
N VAL A 84 -10.05 4.05 10.80
CA VAL A 84 -11.50 4.00 10.56
C VAL A 84 -12.01 2.56 10.71
N ALA A 85 -13.12 2.40 11.42
CA ALA A 85 -13.74 1.10 11.60
C ALA A 85 -14.17 0.48 10.26
N SER A 86 -13.96 -0.81 10.10
CA SER A 86 -14.38 -1.54 8.91
C SER A 86 -14.63 -3.02 9.21
N PRO A 87 -15.43 -3.73 8.40
CA PRO A 87 -15.69 -5.15 8.56
C PRO A 87 -14.44 -6.04 8.59
N ALA A 88 -13.33 -5.59 8.00
CA ALA A 88 -12.11 -6.38 7.89
C ALA A 88 -11.41 -6.62 9.23
N VAL A 89 -11.58 -5.71 10.20
CA VAL A 89 -10.86 -5.78 11.49
C VAL A 89 -11.82 -5.72 12.66
N LYS A 90 -11.82 -6.78 13.46
CA LYS A 90 -12.77 -6.95 14.57
C LYS A 90 -12.07 -7.00 15.93
N ASN A 91 -12.76 -6.51 16.94
CA ASN A 91 -12.46 -6.76 18.33
C ASN A 91 -12.88 -8.19 18.73
N PRO A 92 -12.38 -8.72 19.88
CA PRO A 92 -12.80 -10.06 20.34
C PRO A 92 -14.30 -10.22 20.58
N ASP A 93 -15.01 -9.13 20.83
CA ASP A 93 -16.49 -9.10 21.02
C ASP A 93 -17.25 -9.03 19.68
N GLY A 94 -16.55 -9.02 18.53
CA GLY A 94 -17.13 -8.96 17.20
C GLY A 94 -17.43 -7.55 16.67
N THR A 95 -17.25 -6.50 17.48
CA THR A 95 -17.36 -5.11 17.02
C THR A 95 -16.20 -4.74 16.10
N GLU A 96 -16.38 -3.74 15.26
CA GLU A 96 -15.30 -3.25 14.39
C GLU A 96 -14.28 -2.44 15.20
N LYS A 97 -13.00 -2.67 14.94
CA LYS A 97 -11.95 -1.83 15.53
C LYS A 97 -11.94 -0.46 14.88
N SER A 98 -11.89 0.59 15.70
CA SER A 98 -11.72 1.96 15.22
C SER A 98 -10.29 2.30 14.79
N GLN A 99 -9.31 1.46 15.15
CA GLN A 99 -7.90 1.62 14.80
C GLN A 99 -7.26 0.24 14.61
N ALA A 100 -6.59 0.04 13.50
CA ALA A 100 -5.68 -1.08 13.29
C ALA A 100 -4.45 -0.91 14.20
N MET A 101 -4.12 -1.92 14.98
CA MET A 101 -3.03 -1.86 15.96
C MET A 101 -1.91 -2.84 15.66
N THR A 102 -2.21 -3.91 14.93
CA THR A 102 -1.26 -4.97 14.64
C THR A 102 -1.01 -5.09 13.15
N LEU A 103 0.12 -5.69 12.77
CA LEU A 103 0.41 -6.00 11.38
C LEU A 103 -0.71 -6.84 10.73
N ALA A 104 -1.34 -7.73 11.49
CA ALA A 104 -2.48 -8.52 10.99
C ALA A 104 -3.69 -7.63 10.67
N ASP A 105 -3.98 -6.63 11.51
CA ASP A 105 -5.05 -5.67 11.27
C ASP A 105 -4.78 -4.85 9.99
N TYR A 106 -3.58 -4.31 9.83
CA TYR A 106 -3.19 -3.55 8.63
C TYR A 106 -3.21 -4.40 7.36
N ARG A 107 -2.79 -5.66 7.43
CA ARG A 107 -2.92 -6.61 6.31
C ARG A 107 -4.38 -6.87 5.95
N ALA A 108 -5.25 -6.98 6.94
CA ALA A 108 -6.68 -7.15 6.70
C ALA A 108 -7.29 -5.92 6.03
N LYS A 109 -6.93 -4.70 6.47
CA LYS A 109 -7.31 -3.44 5.82
C LYS A 109 -6.85 -3.38 4.36
N ASN A 110 -5.60 -3.69 4.08
CA ASN A 110 -5.08 -3.73 2.71
C ASN A 110 -5.79 -4.79 1.86
N SER A 111 -6.11 -5.95 2.43
CA SER A 111 -6.86 -7.00 1.71
C SER A 111 -8.29 -6.57 1.38
N GLU A 112 -8.91 -5.75 2.22
CA GLU A 112 -10.29 -5.27 2.04
C GLU A 112 -10.44 -4.42 0.77
N VAL A 113 -9.40 -3.68 0.37
CA VAL A 113 -9.37 -2.88 -0.86
C VAL A 113 -9.61 -3.73 -2.11
N TYR A 114 -9.19 -4.99 -2.09
CA TYR A 114 -9.39 -5.96 -3.16
C TYR A 114 -10.72 -6.71 -3.08
N SER A 115 -11.62 -6.28 -2.21
CA SER A 115 -12.90 -6.97 -2.05
C SER A 115 -13.74 -6.89 -3.32
N SER A 116 -14.17 -8.06 -3.79
CA SER A 116 -15.13 -8.15 -4.88
C SER A 116 -16.54 -7.93 -4.32
N ARG A 117 -17.22 -6.89 -4.79
CA ARG A 117 -18.58 -6.55 -4.38
C ARG A 117 -19.42 -6.22 -5.62
N TYR A 118 -20.67 -6.62 -5.61
CA TYR A 118 -21.59 -6.39 -6.74
C TYR A 118 -21.07 -6.94 -8.08
N GLY A 119 -20.26 -8.01 -8.03
CA GLY A 119 -19.64 -8.61 -9.20
C GLY A 119 -18.47 -7.82 -9.79
N GLN A 120 -17.95 -6.83 -9.08
CA GLN A 120 -16.85 -5.97 -9.51
C GLN A 120 -15.65 -6.08 -8.55
N ASN A 121 -14.45 -5.98 -9.10
CA ASN A 121 -13.18 -5.81 -8.38
C ASN A 121 -12.32 -4.78 -9.11
N THR A 122 -12.81 -3.55 -9.16
CA THR A 122 -12.20 -2.47 -9.97
C THR A 122 -10.76 -2.17 -9.58
N TRP A 123 -10.41 -2.32 -8.29
CA TRP A 123 -9.04 -2.17 -7.81
C TRP A 123 -8.12 -3.27 -8.36
N GLY A 124 -8.54 -4.52 -8.26
CA GLY A 124 -7.79 -5.65 -8.81
C GLY A 124 -7.63 -5.55 -10.33
N ASP A 125 -8.68 -5.16 -11.03
CA ASP A 125 -8.69 -4.98 -12.49
C ASP A 125 -7.70 -3.86 -12.92
N LEU A 126 -7.73 -2.70 -12.23
CA LEU A 126 -6.76 -1.63 -12.46
C LEU A 126 -5.32 -2.15 -12.27
N ARG A 127 -5.03 -2.77 -11.14
CA ARG A 127 -3.67 -3.23 -10.79
C ARG A 127 -3.18 -4.39 -11.67
N ALA A 128 -4.09 -5.14 -12.26
CA ALA A 128 -3.76 -6.16 -13.25
C ALA A 128 -3.51 -5.59 -14.66
N SER A 129 -3.85 -4.33 -14.91
CA SER A 129 -3.85 -3.73 -16.25
C SER A 129 -2.74 -2.72 -16.51
N THR A 130 -2.05 -2.24 -15.46
CA THR A 130 -1.03 -1.19 -15.60
C THR A 130 -0.01 -1.25 -14.46
N SER A 131 1.11 -0.56 -14.65
CA SER A 131 2.12 -0.37 -13.61
C SER A 131 1.59 0.56 -12.52
N ILE A 132 1.90 0.26 -11.27
CA ILE A 132 1.49 1.05 -10.12
C ILE A 132 2.71 1.73 -9.50
N LEU A 133 2.58 3.01 -9.20
CA LEU A 133 3.47 3.79 -8.36
C LEU A 133 2.67 4.22 -7.13
N ALA A 134 3.07 3.78 -5.95
CA ALA A 134 2.33 4.04 -4.72
C ALA A 134 3.19 4.81 -3.72
N THR A 135 2.58 5.71 -2.97
CA THR A 135 3.15 6.33 -1.78
C THR A 135 2.18 6.17 -0.61
N ILE A 136 2.63 6.44 0.59
CA ILE A 136 1.73 6.58 1.74
C ILE A 136 1.25 8.02 1.84
N ASP A 137 0.09 8.20 2.50
CA ASP A 137 -0.26 9.37 3.25
C ASP A 137 -0.40 8.97 4.73
N ASP A 138 -1.19 9.62 5.52
CA ASP A 138 -1.21 9.39 6.97
C ASP A 138 -2.07 8.19 7.39
N HIS A 139 -3.19 7.93 6.73
CA HIS A 139 -4.12 6.85 7.08
C HIS A 139 -3.57 5.43 6.85
N GLU A 140 -2.47 5.27 6.15
CA GLU A 140 -1.72 4.00 6.15
C GLU A 140 -1.20 3.64 7.55
N VAL A 141 -1.14 4.62 8.45
CA VAL A 141 -0.77 4.46 9.87
C VAL A 141 -1.92 4.91 10.77
N THR A 142 -2.20 6.22 10.84
CA THR A 142 -3.28 6.84 11.59
C THR A 142 -3.39 8.32 11.21
N ASN A 143 -4.61 8.88 11.29
CA ASN A 143 -4.88 10.28 10.92
C ASN A 143 -3.90 11.28 11.54
N ASP A 144 -3.40 12.18 10.72
CA ASP A 144 -2.54 13.31 11.11
C ASP A 144 -1.27 12.93 11.90
N PHE A 145 -0.67 11.75 11.66
CA PHE A 145 0.57 11.42 12.35
C PHE A 145 1.73 12.33 11.89
N ALA A 146 2.55 12.74 12.85
CA ALA A 146 3.73 13.56 12.59
C ALA A 146 5.01 12.73 12.83
N GLY A 147 5.49 12.04 11.81
CA GLY A 147 6.55 11.03 11.88
C GLY A 147 7.80 11.45 12.66
N GLY A 148 8.29 12.67 12.47
CA GLY A 148 9.46 13.19 13.18
C GLY A 148 9.20 13.65 14.63
N GLN A 149 7.98 13.55 15.16
CA GLN A 149 7.67 13.97 16.52
C GLN A 149 8.20 12.96 17.55
N ASN A 150 8.79 13.47 18.64
CA ASN A 150 9.23 12.64 19.75
C ASN A 150 8.06 12.29 20.66
N LEU A 151 7.81 11.00 20.87
CA LEU A 151 6.72 10.47 21.68
C LEU A 151 6.78 10.92 23.14
N ALA A 152 7.98 11.17 23.70
CA ALA A 152 8.10 11.69 25.06
C ALA A 152 7.46 13.08 25.25
N THR A 153 7.21 13.81 24.16
CA THR A 153 6.55 15.13 24.18
C THR A 153 5.06 15.07 23.87
N THR A 154 4.52 13.90 23.64
CA THR A 154 3.10 13.69 23.30
C THR A 154 2.27 13.33 24.54
N SER A 155 0.95 13.28 24.37
CA SER A 155 0.02 12.86 25.42
C SER A 155 0.16 11.34 25.72
N ALA A 156 -0.27 10.94 26.92
CA ALA A 156 -0.33 9.53 27.30
C ALA A 156 -1.24 8.73 26.34
N ALA A 157 -2.29 9.34 25.79
CA ALA A 157 -3.15 8.71 24.80
C ALA A 157 -2.41 8.45 23.49
N SER A 158 -1.61 9.41 23.00
CA SER A 158 -0.75 9.22 21.82
C SER A 158 0.29 8.12 22.06
N GLN A 159 0.96 8.14 23.22
CA GLN A 159 1.93 7.11 23.58
C GLN A 159 1.30 5.71 23.60
N ALA A 160 0.10 5.58 24.13
CA ALA A 160 -0.64 4.32 24.13
C ALA A 160 -1.03 3.89 22.70
N LEU A 161 -1.45 4.83 21.85
CA LEU A 161 -1.78 4.58 20.44
C LEU A 161 -0.56 4.04 19.67
N TYR A 162 0.56 4.71 19.77
CA TYR A 162 1.78 4.30 19.04
C TYR A 162 2.50 3.10 19.68
N GLY A 163 2.13 2.72 20.90
CA GLY A 163 2.73 1.60 21.61
C GLY A 163 4.15 1.87 22.13
N ALA A 164 4.52 3.15 22.27
CA ALA A 164 5.81 3.61 22.77
C ALA A 164 5.68 4.94 23.50
N SER A 165 6.54 5.19 24.49
CA SER A 165 6.55 6.43 25.31
C SER A 165 7.76 7.33 25.07
N SER A 166 8.64 6.95 24.17
CA SER A 166 9.86 7.69 23.79
C SER A 166 10.29 7.28 22.39
N GLY A 167 11.26 7.99 21.82
CA GLY A 167 11.66 7.81 20.42
C GLY A 167 10.79 8.63 19.47
N LEU A 168 10.97 8.45 18.18
CA LEU A 168 10.16 9.10 17.16
C LEU A 168 8.92 8.27 16.85
N ILE A 169 7.89 8.90 16.35
CA ILE A 169 6.69 8.19 15.86
C ILE A 169 7.07 7.16 14.78
N ASN A 170 8.02 7.48 13.89
CA ASN A 170 8.53 6.55 12.88
C ASN A 170 9.14 5.26 13.44
N ASP A 171 9.65 5.29 14.68
CA ASP A 171 10.23 4.12 15.34
C ASP A 171 9.18 3.33 16.14
N SER A 172 7.92 3.74 16.06
CA SER A 172 6.84 3.15 16.86
C SER A 172 6.30 1.86 16.25
N PRO A 173 5.84 0.90 17.08
CA PRO A 173 5.22 -0.33 16.59
C PRO A 173 4.01 -0.07 15.68
N LEU A 174 3.24 0.98 15.91
CA LEU A 174 2.10 1.32 15.06
C LEU A 174 2.55 1.69 13.65
N TYR A 175 3.52 2.60 13.54
CA TYR A 175 4.08 3.03 12.27
C TYR A 175 4.69 1.86 11.50
N GLU A 176 5.54 1.07 12.17
CA GLU A 176 6.18 -0.10 11.55
C GLU A 176 5.17 -1.11 11.02
N ASN A 177 4.07 -1.36 11.74
CA ASN A 177 3.01 -2.26 11.29
C ASN A 177 2.29 -1.73 10.05
N GLY A 178 1.95 -0.45 10.02
CA GLY A 178 1.30 0.20 8.87
C GLY A 178 2.20 0.19 7.65
N LEU A 179 3.45 0.66 7.81
CA LEU A 179 4.42 0.73 6.72
C LEU A 179 4.79 -0.65 6.16
N GLN A 180 4.95 -1.64 7.02
CA GLN A 180 5.20 -3.01 6.56
C GLN A 180 4.05 -3.55 5.72
N ALA A 181 2.81 -3.38 6.17
CA ALA A 181 1.66 -3.83 5.40
C ALA A 181 1.56 -3.09 4.06
N PHE A 182 1.76 -1.76 4.05
CA PHE A 182 1.82 -0.97 2.82
C PHE A 182 2.85 -1.52 1.84
N GLN A 183 4.09 -1.77 2.29
CA GLN A 183 5.12 -2.33 1.43
C GLN A 183 4.77 -3.72 0.91
N GLU A 184 4.20 -4.59 1.74
CA GLU A 184 3.80 -5.94 1.33
C GLU A 184 2.75 -5.95 0.21
N PHE A 185 1.82 -4.99 0.23
CA PHE A 185 0.70 -4.92 -0.72
C PHE A 185 0.99 -4.08 -1.97
N ASN A 186 2.12 -3.38 -2.01
CA ASN A 186 2.51 -2.56 -3.15
C ASN A 186 3.76 -3.11 -3.86
N PRO A 187 3.94 -2.84 -5.17
CA PRO A 187 5.07 -3.34 -5.95
C PRO A 187 6.36 -2.56 -5.65
N ILE A 188 6.69 -2.46 -4.38
CA ILE A 188 7.87 -1.77 -3.84
C ILE A 188 8.83 -2.83 -3.32
N ARG A 189 10.13 -2.64 -3.53
CA ARG A 189 11.15 -3.53 -2.97
C ARG A 189 11.21 -3.38 -1.45
N ASP A 190 11.36 -4.49 -0.76
CA ASP A 190 11.59 -4.50 0.69
C ASP A 190 13.05 -4.10 0.96
N LEU A 191 13.26 -2.81 1.09
CA LEU A 191 14.57 -2.20 1.39
C LEU A 191 14.53 -1.52 2.75
N THR A 192 15.66 -1.56 3.45
CA THR A 192 15.88 -0.81 4.68
C THR A 192 17.03 0.18 4.50
N TYR A 193 17.06 1.19 5.35
CA TYR A 193 18.22 2.07 5.43
C TYR A 193 19.38 1.32 6.11
N SER A 194 20.58 1.59 5.63
CA SER A 194 21.83 1.11 6.21
C SER A 194 22.72 2.32 6.46
N THR A 195 22.53 2.95 7.62
CA THR A 195 23.28 4.14 8.04
C THR A 195 23.87 3.87 9.42
N PRO A 196 24.98 3.11 9.51
CA PRO A 196 25.58 2.77 10.80
C PRO A 196 25.86 4.02 11.64
N GLY A 197 25.39 4.01 12.89
CA GLY A 197 25.55 5.10 13.84
C GLY A 197 24.46 6.17 13.80
N ASP A 198 23.46 6.06 12.92
CA ASP A 198 22.25 6.87 12.95
C ASP A 198 21.05 6.00 13.39
N ALA A 199 20.81 5.96 14.69
CA ALA A 199 19.73 5.17 15.29
C ALA A 199 18.32 5.59 14.85
N ARG A 200 18.19 6.71 14.12
CA ARG A 200 16.89 7.18 13.61
C ARG A 200 16.51 6.55 12.28
N THR A 201 17.49 6.06 11.53
CA THR A 201 17.27 5.57 10.17
C THR A 201 17.84 4.17 9.94
N ASP A 202 18.78 3.71 10.76
CA ASP A 202 19.41 2.39 10.57
C ASP A 202 18.42 1.26 10.84
N GLY A 203 18.17 0.44 9.84
CA GLY A 203 17.21 -0.65 9.89
C GLY A 203 15.77 -0.28 9.56
N GLU A 204 15.42 1.00 9.48
CA GLU A 204 14.08 1.41 9.08
C GLU A 204 13.76 1.11 7.61
N ARG A 205 12.49 0.87 7.34
CA ARG A 205 12.02 0.57 5.99
C ARG A 205 12.06 1.80 5.10
N LYS A 206 12.52 1.61 3.86
CA LYS A 206 12.42 2.63 2.81
C LYS A 206 11.06 2.57 2.15
N LEU A 207 10.50 3.74 1.86
CA LEU A 207 9.28 3.83 1.05
C LEU A 207 9.54 3.50 -0.43
N TYR A 208 10.74 3.75 -0.95
CA TYR A 208 11.17 3.47 -2.31
C TYR A 208 12.68 3.15 -2.36
#